data_22c8daaf84191d20fb7fce772097cb81
#
_entry.id   22c8daaf84191d20fb7fce772097cb81
#
_cell.length_a   1.000
_cell.length_b   1.000
_cell.length_c   1.000
_cell.angle_alpha   90.00
_cell.angle_beta   90.00
_cell.angle_gamma   90.00
#
_symmetry.space_group_name_H-M   'P 1'
#
loop_
_entity.id
_entity.type
_entity.pdbx_description
1 polymer ?
#
loop_
_entity_poly.entity_id
_entity_poly.type
_entity_poly.pdbx_seq_one_letter_code
_entity_poly.pdbx_strand_id
1 'polypeptide(L)'
;MSARARFDLAVRYRSEDGVEIGDAFAFMSSLYFRGKIAYARAFATPAAGIGGDGIFVITSGYGLVPPDWRITEERMKRMRKTDIDASARNYVKPLKEHAELIARALEPEPDAQIVLLGSVATGKYVDILRPILGDKLRFPAAFAGLGDMARGGLMLRAARLRRELDYVTLDASRRRPPGATGRMPSL
;
A
#
# COMPACT_ATOMS: atom_id res chain seq x y z
N MET A 1 15.19 6.42 11.76
CA MET A 1 15.60 5.96 13.11
C MET A 1 16.77 6.80 13.59
N SER A 2 16.85 7.12 14.90
CA SER A 2 17.97 7.88 15.45
C SER A 2 19.27 7.05 15.39
N ALA A 3 20.42 7.70 15.11
CA ALA A 3 21.73 7.05 15.14
C ALA A 3 22.11 6.48 16.53
N ARG A 4 21.47 6.98 17.60
CA ARG A 4 21.70 6.54 18.98
C ARG A 4 20.76 5.40 19.43
N ALA A 5 19.75 5.04 18.63
CA ALA A 5 18.83 3.98 19.00
C ALA A 5 19.54 2.61 19.03
N ARG A 6 19.37 1.86 20.12
CA ARG A 6 20.05 0.56 20.37
C ARG A 6 19.10 -0.63 20.43
N PHE A 7 17.78 -0.44 20.15
CA PHE A 7 16.84 -1.55 20.07
C PHE A 7 17.12 -2.40 18.82
N ASP A 8 16.76 -3.66 18.87
CA ASP A 8 17.11 -4.69 17.87
C ASP A 8 16.85 -4.26 16.41
N LEU A 9 15.67 -3.74 16.12
CA LEU A 9 15.31 -3.27 14.77
C LEU A 9 16.27 -2.16 14.27
N ALA A 10 16.72 -1.25 15.17
CA ALA A 10 17.63 -0.18 14.80
C ALA A 10 19.06 -0.68 14.56
N VAL A 11 19.47 -1.73 15.26
CA VAL A 11 20.78 -2.39 15.05
C VAL A 11 20.77 -3.10 13.69
N ARG A 12 19.76 -3.92 13.44
CA ARG A 12 19.60 -4.64 12.15
C ARG A 12 19.44 -3.68 10.95
N TYR A 13 18.74 -2.58 11.13
CA TYR A 13 18.59 -1.56 10.07
C TYR A 13 19.93 -0.97 9.62
N ARG A 14 20.92 -0.89 10.52
CA ARG A 14 22.27 -0.38 10.22
C ARG A 14 23.23 -1.47 9.74
N SER A 15 22.88 -2.74 9.83
CA SER A 15 23.66 -3.84 9.28
C SER A 15 23.51 -3.89 7.74
N GLU A 16 24.41 -4.58 7.09
CA GLU A 16 24.36 -4.82 5.63
C GLU A 16 23.10 -5.59 5.23
N ASP A 17 22.63 -6.49 6.08
CA ASP A 17 21.41 -7.27 5.85
C ASP A 17 20.13 -6.40 5.88
N GLY A 18 20.14 -5.25 6.57
CA GLY A 18 18.98 -4.40 6.73
C GLY A 18 17.82 -5.05 7.49
N VAL A 19 16.62 -4.49 7.33
CA VAL A 19 15.38 -5.01 7.90
C VAL A 19 14.29 -5.10 6.82
N GLU A 20 13.27 -5.90 7.04
CA GLU A 20 12.12 -5.95 6.14
C GLU A 20 11.40 -4.59 6.09
N ILE A 21 11.07 -4.13 4.86
CA ILE A 21 10.43 -2.82 4.69
C ILE A 21 9.07 -2.77 5.36
N GLY A 22 8.35 -3.88 5.38
CA GLY A 22 7.07 -4.00 6.08
C GLY A 22 7.20 -3.70 7.57
N ASP A 23 8.21 -4.25 8.22
CA ASP A 23 8.48 -4.03 9.65
C ASP A 23 9.01 -2.62 9.92
N ALA A 24 9.95 -2.14 9.08
CA ALA A 24 10.48 -0.79 9.20
C ALA A 24 9.38 0.26 9.10
N PHE A 25 8.49 0.12 8.12
CA PHE A 25 7.39 1.06 7.91
C PHE A 25 6.29 0.93 8.96
N ALA A 26 5.99 -0.28 9.43
CA ALA A 26 5.06 -0.49 10.54
C ALA A 26 5.56 0.18 11.83
N PHE A 27 6.87 0.13 12.06
CA PHE A 27 7.49 0.80 13.20
C PHE A 27 7.48 2.34 13.08
N MET A 28 7.78 2.88 11.88
CA MET A 28 7.92 4.33 11.67
C MET A 28 6.59 5.05 11.46
N SER A 29 5.61 4.41 10.84
CA SER A 29 4.38 5.06 10.36
C SER A 29 3.19 4.91 11.31
N SER A 30 3.42 4.47 12.53
CA SER A 30 2.37 4.30 13.54
C SER A 30 1.16 3.44 13.06
N LEU A 31 -0.07 3.85 13.37
CA LEU A 31 -1.28 3.06 13.18
C LEU A 31 -1.63 2.80 11.70
N TYR A 32 -1.38 3.78 10.82
CA TYR A 32 -1.88 3.69 9.44
C TYR A 32 -1.17 2.60 8.63
N PHE A 33 0.17 2.57 8.62
CA PHE A 33 0.88 1.53 7.88
C PHE A 33 0.74 0.16 8.55
N ARG A 34 0.70 0.10 9.88
CA ARG A 34 0.40 -1.14 10.62
C ARG A 34 -0.96 -1.72 10.22
N GLY A 35 -1.95 -0.84 10.04
CA GLY A 35 -3.26 -1.25 9.54
C GLY A 35 -3.20 -1.83 8.13
N LYS A 36 -2.48 -1.16 7.21
CA LYS A 36 -2.30 -1.63 5.84
C LYS A 36 -1.68 -3.02 5.76
N ILE A 37 -0.54 -3.22 6.41
CA ILE A 37 0.17 -4.49 6.32
C ILE A 37 -0.59 -5.63 7.00
N ALA A 38 -1.26 -5.37 8.13
CA ALA A 38 -2.09 -6.36 8.81
C ALA A 38 -3.30 -6.74 7.95
N TYR A 39 -3.94 -5.77 7.31
CA TYR A 39 -5.07 -5.99 6.43
C TYR A 39 -4.66 -6.76 5.18
N ALA A 40 -3.59 -6.35 4.51
CA ALA A 40 -3.08 -7.03 3.33
C ALA A 40 -2.74 -8.49 3.63
N ARG A 41 -2.00 -8.76 4.71
CA ARG A 41 -1.67 -10.14 5.14
C ARG A 41 -2.89 -11.00 5.50
N ALA A 42 -4.01 -10.38 5.88
CA ALA A 42 -5.24 -11.10 6.23
C ALA A 42 -6.08 -11.50 5.01
N PHE A 43 -6.01 -10.73 3.92
CA PHE A 43 -6.97 -10.83 2.81
C PHE A 43 -6.31 -10.93 1.42
N ALA A 44 -5.00 -10.63 1.28
CA ALA A 44 -4.36 -10.80 -0.01
C ALA A 44 -4.35 -12.28 -0.42
N THR A 45 -4.77 -12.53 -1.65
CA THR A 45 -4.68 -13.82 -2.32
C THR A 45 -3.92 -13.58 -3.62
N PRO A 46 -2.66 -14.06 -3.74
CA PRO A 46 -1.87 -13.82 -4.94
C PRO A 46 -2.50 -14.52 -6.15
N ALA A 47 -2.56 -13.84 -7.28
CA ALA A 47 -2.88 -14.44 -8.55
C ALA A 47 -1.75 -15.40 -9.00
N ALA A 48 -2.05 -16.39 -9.83
CA ALA A 48 -1.08 -17.42 -10.23
C ALA A 48 0.21 -16.86 -10.86
N GLY A 49 0.10 -15.74 -11.59
CA GLY A 49 1.25 -15.05 -12.20
C GLY A 49 2.00 -14.10 -11.24
N ILE A 50 1.55 -13.94 -10.00
CA ILE A 50 2.14 -13.04 -9.01
C ILE A 50 2.91 -13.86 -7.97
N GLY A 51 4.21 -13.60 -7.86
CA GLY A 51 5.04 -14.25 -6.85
C GLY A 51 4.78 -13.74 -5.42
N GLY A 52 5.14 -14.54 -4.43
CA GLY A 52 5.03 -14.20 -3.00
C GLY A 52 3.58 -14.11 -2.51
N ASP A 53 3.34 -13.22 -1.56
CA ASP A 53 2.03 -13.05 -0.90
C ASP A 53 1.05 -12.16 -1.68
N GLY A 54 1.42 -11.69 -2.89
CA GLY A 54 0.61 -10.73 -3.65
C GLY A 54 0.53 -9.34 -2.99
N ILE A 55 1.42 -9.04 -2.05
CA ILE A 55 1.45 -7.78 -1.31
C ILE A 55 2.62 -6.94 -1.77
N PHE A 56 2.36 -5.67 -2.07
CA PHE A 56 3.38 -4.74 -2.51
C PHE A 56 3.36 -3.44 -1.71
N VAL A 57 4.54 -2.96 -1.35
CA VAL A 57 4.76 -1.66 -0.73
C VAL A 57 5.19 -0.67 -1.81
N ILE A 58 4.45 0.42 -1.96
CA ILE A 58 4.85 1.52 -2.84
C ILE A 58 5.98 2.29 -2.18
N THR A 59 7.10 2.43 -2.88
CA THR A 59 8.29 3.12 -2.38
C THR A 59 8.66 4.32 -3.23
N SER A 60 9.31 5.30 -2.62
CA SER A 60 9.92 6.39 -3.38
C SER A 60 11.26 5.94 -3.97
N GLY A 61 11.30 5.69 -5.28
CA GLY A 61 12.52 5.37 -6.02
C GLY A 61 12.85 3.90 -6.28
N TYR A 62 12.06 2.96 -5.71
CA TYR A 62 12.20 1.52 -5.99
C TYR A 62 10.91 0.88 -6.51
N GLY A 63 9.87 1.69 -6.80
CA GLY A 63 8.59 1.19 -7.29
C GLY A 63 7.83 0.35 -6.27
N LEU A 64 7.31 -0.80 -6.71
CA LEU A 64 6.60 -1.78 -5.89
C LEU A 64 7.56 -2.86 -5.43
N VAL A 65 7.66 -3.06 -4.12
CA VAL A 65 8.52 -4.10 -3.53
C VAL A 65 7.70 -4.95 -2.56
N PRO A 66 8.02 -6.25 -2.39
CA PRO A 66 7.31 -7.07 -1.41
C PRO A 66 7.65 -6.63 0.03
N PRO A 67 6.81 -6.98 1.03
CA PRO A 67 7.01 -6.55 2.42
C PRO A 67 8.30 -7.03 3.07
N ASP A 68 8.83 -8.17 2.63
CA ASP A 68 10.08 -8.78 3.09
C ASP A 68 11.33 -8.21 2.40
N TRP A 69 11.15 -7.31 1.41
CA TRP A 69 12.27 -6.63 0.78
C TRP A 69 13.14 -5.90 1.81
N ARG A 70 14.44 -6.15 1.75
CA ARG A 70 15.38 -5.65 2.76
C ARG A 70 15.68 -4.18 2.53
N ILE A 71 15.38 -3.33 3.52
CA ILE A 71 15.73 -1.91 3.51
C ILE A 71 16.93 -1.65 4.41
N THR A 72 17.98 -1.10 3.83
CA THR A 72 19.20 -0.65 4.50
C THR A 72 19.17 0.86 4.72
N GLU A 73 20.12 1.38 5.50
CA GLU A 73 20.27 2.82 5.68
C GLU A 73 20.50 3.56 4.37
N GLU A 74 21.29 2.98 3.45
CA GLU A 74 21.56 3.55 2.13
C GLU A 74 20.28 3.64 1.29
N ARG A 75 19.50 2.55 1.21
CA ARG A 75 18.23 2.51 0.49
C ARG A 75 17.24 3.53 1.06
N MET A 76 17.17 3.66 2.38
CA MET A 76 16.34 4.67 3.02
C MET A 76 16.80 6.10 2.70
N LYS A 77 18.11 6.36 2.69
CA LYS A 77 18.65 7.67 2.28
C LYS A 77 18.25 8.02 0.85
N ARG A 78 18.32 7.05 -0.06
CA ARG A 78 17.87 7.24 -1.45
C ARG A 78 16.38 7.53 -1.52
N MET A 79 15.55 6.77 -0.80
CA MET A 79 14.10 7.01 -0.75
C MET A 79 13.75 8.42 -0.25
N ARG A 80 14.46 8.92 0.77
CA ARG A 80 14.25 10.28 1.31
C ARG A 80 14.62 11.39 0.33
N LYS A 81 15.51 11.13 -0.62
CA LYS A 81 15.92 12.06 -1.67
C LYS A 81 14.99 12.04 -2.88
N THR A 82 14.06 11.11 -2.94
CA THR A 82 13.13 10.95 -4.05
C THR A 82 11.76 11.49 -3.63
N ASP A 83 11.33 12.55 -4.27
CA ASP A 83 10.01 13.14 -4.05
C ASP A 83 8.91 12.18 -4.54
N ILE A 84 7.85 12.04 -3.73
CA ILE A 84 6.66 11.28 -4.11
C ILE A 84 5.71 12.23 -4.86
N ASP A 85 6.02 12.43 -6.11
CA ASP A 85 5.28 13.33 -6.99
C ASP A 85 5.16 12.74 -8.40
N ALA A 86 4.00 12.96 -9.04
CA ALA A 86 3.72 12.43 -10.38
C ALA A 86 4.62 13.03 -11.49
N SER A 87 5.33 14.13 -11.22
CA SER A 87 6.33 14.72 -12.11
C SER A 87 7.75 14.19 -11.85
N ALA A 88 8.00 13.56 -10.71
CA ALA A 88 9.33 13.08 -10.32
C ALA A 88 9.69 11.79 -11.05
N ARG A 89 10.51 11.86 -12.09
CA ARG A 89 10.89 10.70 -12.93
C ARG A 89 11.44 9.52 -12.12
N ASN A 90 12.24 9.79 -11.10
CA ASN A 90 12.85 8.75 -10.26
C ASN A 90 11.82 8.01 -9.40
N TYR A 91 10.66 8.59 -9.15
CA TYR A 91 9.53 7.96 -8.50
C TYR A 91 8.62 7.25 -9.51
N VAL A 92 8.24 7.96 -10.57
CA VAL A 92 7.26 7.48 -11.56
C VAL A 92 7.77 6.28 -12.34
N LYS A 93 9.01 6.32 -12.83
CA LYS A 93 9.55 5.29 -13.71
C LYS A 93 9.50 3.88 -13.08
N PRO A 94 10.12 3.62 -11.91
CA PRO A 94 10.11 2.27 -11.33
C PRO A 94 8.70 1.83 -10.89
N LEU A 95 7.85 2.76 -10.45
CA LEU A 95 6.46 2.44 -10.09
C LEU A 95 5.66 2.00 -11.32
N LYS A 96 5.82 2.68 -12.44
CA LYS A 96 5.17 2.37 -13.72
C LYS A 96 5.64 1.02 -14.26
N GLU A 97 6.95 0.78 -14.33
CA GLU A 97 7.53 -0.47 -14.81
C GLU A 97 7.02 -1.68 -14.01
N HIS A 98 6.97 -1.58 -12.68
CA HIS A 98 6.45 -2.66 -11.84
C HIS A 98 4.93 -2.84 -11.99
N ALA A 99 4.16 -1.76 -12.14
CA ALA A 99 2.73 -1.84 -12.39
C ALA A 99 2.42 -2.52 -13.73
N GLU A 100 3.22 -2.25 -14.77
CA GLU A 100 3.10 -2.90 -16.09
C GLU A 100 3.44 -4.40 -16.04
N LEU A 101 4.43 -4.79 -15.21
CA LEU A 101 4.73 -6.21 -14.97
C LEU A 101 3.55 -6.92 -14.29
N ILE A 102 2.97 -6.30 -13.26
CA ILE A 102 1.79 -6.83 -12.57
C ILE A 102 0.60 -6.92 -13.54
N ALA A 103 0.34 -5.87 -14.32
CA ALA A 103 -0.76 -5.88 -15.29
C ALA A 103 -0.66 -7.07 -16.25
N ARG A 104 0.52 -7.33 -16.82
CA ARG A 104 0.79 -8.49 -17.68
C ARG A 104 0.59 -9.82 -16.97
N ALA A 105 1.08 -9.93 -15.73
CA ALA A 105 0.91 -11.16 -14.95
C ALA A 105 -0.57 -11.46 -14.64
N LEU A 106 -1.43 -10.44 -14.62
CA LEU A 106 -2.86 -10.56 -14.37
C LEU A 106 -3.72 -10.67 -15.64
N GLU A 107 -3.13 -10.67 -16.84
CA GLU A 107 -3.89 -10.85 -18.09
C GLU A 107 -4.69 -12.17 -18.14
N PRO A 108 -4.15 -13.31 -17.66
CA PRO A 108 -4.89 -14.58 -17.66
C PRO A 108 -6.04 -14.64 -16.64
N GLU A 109 -6.10 -13.68 -15.70
CA GLU A 109 -7.08 -13.64 -14.61
C GLU A 109 -7.96 -12.39 -14.71
N PRO A 110 -9.06 -12.43 -15.48
CA PRO A 110 -9.91 -11.26 -15.72
C PRO A 110 -10.54 -10.71 -14.43
N ASP A 111 -10.84 -11.57 -13.46
CA ASP A 111 -11.48 -11.21 -12.21
C ASP A 111 -10.49 -10.77 -11.10
N ALA A 112 -9.19 -10.85 -11.38
CA ALA A 112 -8.17 -10.42 -10.42
C ALA A 112 -8.30 -8.93 -10.10
N GLN A 113 -8.18 -8.59 -8.82
CA GLN A 113 -8.30 -7.22 -8.32
C GLN A 113 -7.02 -6.79 -7.61
N ILE A 114 -6.65 -5.53 -7.78
CA ILE A 114 -5.53 -4.89 -7.10
C ILE A 114 -6.10 -3.84 -6.16
N VAL A 115 -5.95 -4.05 -4.84
CA VAL A 115 -6.52 -3.16 -3.83
C VAL A 115 -5.48 -2.14 -3.37
N LEU A 116 -5.70 -0.86 -3.68
CA LEU A 116 -4.88 0.24 -3.20
C LEU A 116 -5.31 0.65 -1.78
N LEU A 117 -4.51 0.30 -0.78
CA LEU A 117 -4.70 0.70 0.61
C LEU A 117 -4.07 2.08 0.90
N GLY A 118 -4.17 3.00 -0.04
CA GLY A 118 -3.57 4.33 0.00
C GLY A 118 -4.57 5.47 -0.14
N SER A 119 -4.07 6.71 -0.11
CA SER A 119 -4.89 7.87 -0.45
C SER A 119 -5.13 7.94 -1.95
N VAL A 120 -6.37 8.18 -2.35
CA VAL A 120 -6.75 8.44 -3.74
C VAL A 120 -6.95 9.93 -4.02
N ALA A 121 -6.89 10.77 -2.98
CA ALA A 121 -7.19 12.20 -3.08
C ALA A 121 -6.07 13.02 -3.73
N THR A 122 -4.83 12.58 -3.64
CA THR A 122 -3.66 13.39 -4.04
C THR A 122 -3.09 13.04 -5.41
N GLY A 123 -3.67 12.09 -6.14
CA GLY A 123 -3.15 11.66 -7.45
C GLY A 123 -1.81 10.93 -7.43
N LYS A 124 -1.03 11.05 -6.36
CA LYS A 124 0.36 10.53 -6.25
C LYS A 124 0.54 9.08 -6.69
N TYR A 125 -0.46 8.25 -6.48
CA TYR A 125 -0.47 6.83 -6.86
C TYR A 125 -1.43 6.57 -8.01
N VAL A 126 -2.61 7.16 -7.93
CA VAL A 126 -3.73 6.89 -8.83
C VAL A 126 -3.43 7.33 -10.25
N ASP A 127 -2.83 8.51 -10.42
CA ASP A 127 -2.53 9.06 -11.75
C ASP A 127 -1.49 8.22 -12.50
N ILE A 128 -0.69 7.44 -11.77
CA ILE A 128 0.30 6.52 -12.34
C ILE A 128 -0.30 5.12 -12.55
N LEU A 129 -0.98 4.59 -11.53
CA LEU A 129 -1.43 3.20 -11.52
C LEU A 129 -2.69 2.96 -12.36
N ARG A 130 -3.65 3.90 -12.34
CA ARG A 130 -4.92 3.77 -13.04
C ARG A 130 -4.81 3.61 -14.55
N PRO A 131 -3.96 4.37 -15.28
CA PRO A 131 -3.78 4.18 -16.72
C PRO A 131 -3.27 2.79 -17.11
N ILE A 132 -2.59 2.09 -16.18
CA ILE A 132 -1.98 0.77 -16.42
C ILE A 132 -2.92 -0.35 -15.98
N LEU A 133 -3.52 -0.23 -14.80
CA LEU A 133 -4.27 -1.29 -14.14
C LEU A 133 -5.79 -1.22 -14.44
N GLY A 134 -6.26 -0.08 -14.95
CA GLY A 134 -7.66 0.11 -15.33
C GLY A 134 -8.64 -0.22 -14.20
N ASP A 135 -9.69 -0.95 -14.55
CA ASP A 135 -10.74 -1.35 -13.61
C ASP A 135 -10.34 -2.46 -12.64
N LYS A 136 -9.18 -3.09 -12.85
CA LYS A 136 -8.61 -4.01 -11.84
C LYS A 136 -8.17 -3.27 -10.58
N LEU A 137 -7.87 -1.95 -10.68
CA LEU A 137 -7.49 -1.14 -9.53
C LEU A 137 -8.72 -0.78 -8.68
N ARG A 138 -8.75 -1.31 -7.47
CA ARG A 138 -9.82 -1.15 -6.51
C ARG A 138 -9.36 -0.34 -5.29
N PHE A 139 -10.34 0.13 -4.53
CA PHE A 139 -10.13 0.94 -3.35
C PHE A 139 -11.22 0.64 -2.31
N PRO A 140 -10.90 0.53 -1.00
CA PRO A 140 -11.92 0.27 0.01
C PRO A 140 -12.97 1.40 0.07
N ALA A 141 -14.23 1.06 -0.17
CA ALA A 141 -15.33 2.04 -0.21
C ALA A 141 -15.44 2.85 1.10
N ALA A 142 -15.18 2.19 2.22
CA ALA A 142 -15.24 2.79 3.55
C ALA A 142 -14.14 3.83 3.84
N PHE A 143 -13.13 3.98 2.95
CA PHE A 143 -12.07 4.98 3.15
C PHE A 143 -12.50 6.41 2.78
N ALA A 144 -13.60 6.55 2.04
CA ALA A 144 -14.11 7.86 1.64
C ALA A 144 -14.41 8.73 2.88
N GLY A 145 -13.86 9.94 2.92
CA GLY A 145 -14.03 10.87 4.04
C GLY A 145 -13.23 10.57 5.31
N LEU A 146 -12.50 9.43 5.36
CA LEU A 146 -11.70 9.09 6.54
C LEU A 146 -10.26 9.62 6.41
N GLY A 147 -9.72 10.14 7.53
CA GLY A 147 -8.30 10.44 7.67
C GLY A 147 -7.46 9.17 7.91
N ASP A 148 -6.14 9.31 7.82
CA ASP A 148 -5.21 8.18 7.86
C ASP A 148 -5.29 7.34 9.15
N MET A 149 -5.47 7.97 10.30
CA MET A 149 -5.61 7.25 11.59
C MET A 149 -6.90 6.42 11.64
N ALA A 150 -8.02 6.97 11.16
CA ALA A 150 -9.29 6.25 11.09
C ALA A 150 -9.24 5.08 10.12
N ARG A 151 -8.60 5.25 8.95
CA ARG A 151 -8.35 4.17 7.98
C ARG A 151 -7.49 3.07 8.59
N GLY A 152 -6.42 3.44 9.31
CA GLY A 152 -5.55 2.49 10.00
C GLY A 152 -6.31 1.66 11.05
N GLY A 153 -7.11 2.30 11.88
CA GLY A 153 -7.96 1.65 12.88
C GLY A 153 -9.01 0.73 12.25
N LEU A 154 -9.64 1.16 11.16
CA LEU A 154 -10.61 0.36 10.40
C LEU A 154 -9.97 -0.92 9.85
N MET A 155 -8.82 -0.81 9.19
CA MET A 155 -8.10 -1.96 8.64
C MET A 155 -7.65 -2.95 9.71
N LEU A 156 -7.13 -2.48 10.85
CA LEU A 156 -6.75 -3.36 11.96
C LEU A 156 -7.95 -4.10 12.53
N ARG A 157 -9.10 -3.42 12.66
CA ARG A 157 -10.34 -4.06 13.13
C ARG A 157 -10.83 -5.10 12.14
N ALA A 158 -10.85 -4.77 10.83
CA ALA A 158 -11.25 -5.69 9.77
C ALA A 158 -10.37 -6.94 9.75
N ALA A 159 -9.04 -6.79 9.82
CA ALA A 159 -8.10 -7.89 9.88
C ALA A 159 -8.32 -8.78 11.11
N ARG A 160 -8.52 -8.18 12.30
CA ARG A 160 -8.77 -8.92 13.54
C ARG A 160 -10.08 -9.71 13.52
N LEU A 161 -11.13 -9.12 12.94
CA LEU A 161 -12.44 -9.77 12.82
C LEU A 161 -12.55 -10.70 11.62
N ARG A 162 -11.50 -10.82 10.78
CA ARG A 162 -11.52 -11.58 9.53
C ARG A 162 -12.68 -11.18 8.61
N ARG A 163 -13.01 -9.89 8.60
CA ARG A 163 -14.09 -9.33 7.77
C ARG A 163 -13.48 -8.38 6.75
N GLU A 164 -13.47 -8.80 5.51
CA GLU A 164 -12.96 -8.00 4.40
C GLU A 164 -13.85 -6.77 4.14
N LEU A 165 -13.24 -5.70 3.65
CA LEU A 165 -13.94 -4.46 3.28
C LEU A 165 -14.46 -4.55 1.85
N ASP A 166 -15.55 -3.87 1.57
CA ASP A 166 -16.06 -3.73 0.20
C ASP A 166 -15.14 -2.85 -0.63
N TYR A 167 -14.87 -3.27 -1.87
CA TYR A 167 -14.02 -2.54 -2.81
C TYR A 167 -14.82 -1.92 -3.94
N VAL A 168 -14.42 -0.73 -4.34
CA VAL A 168 -15.04 0.01 -5.46
C VAL A 168 -13.97 0.45 -6.45
N THR A 169 -14.37 0.70 -7.69
CA THR A 169 -13.52 1.38 -8.66
C THR A 169 -13.31 2.84 -8.24
N LEU A 170 -12.23 3.44 -8.72
CA LEU A 170 -11.94 4.85 -8.42
C LEU A 170 -13.04 5.81 -8.91
N ASP A 171 -13.68 5.50 -10.04
CA ASP A 171 -14.78 6.31 -10.57
C ASP A 171 -16.02 6.25 -9.70
N ALA A 172 -16.35 5.08 -9.16
CA ALA A 172 -17.46 4.94 -8.21
C ALA A 172 -17.20 5.68 -6.89
N SER A 173 -15.95 5.73 -6.42
CA SER A 173 -15.59 6.46 -5.20
C SER A 173 -15.72 7.97 -5.35
N ARG A 174 -15.49 8.52 -6.54
CA ARG A 174 -15.63 9.95 -6.84
C ARG A 174 -17.11 10.39 -7.01
N ARG A 175 -18.00 9.46 -7.35
CA ARG A 175 -19.44 9.73 -7.55
C ARG A 175 -20.27 9.68 -6.27
N ARG A 176 -19.73 9.19 -5.15
CA ARG A 176 -20.47 9.13 -3.89
C ARG A 176 -20.44 10.50 -3.21
N PRO A 177 -21.60 11.15 -2.98
CA PRO A 177 -21.65 12.44 -2.30
C PRO A 177 -21.12 12.31 -0.86
N PRO A 178 -20.45 13.33 -0.32
CA PRO A 178 -20.07 13.34 1.08
C PRO A 178 -21.33 13.35 1.96
N GLY A 179 -21.55 12.30 2.74
CA GLY A 179 -22.68 12.27 3.68
C GLY A 179 -23.50 10.98 3.77
N ALA A 180 -23.27 9.98 2.93
CA ALA A 180 -23.94 8.70 3.08
C ALA A 180 -23.25 7.83 4.15
N THR A 181 -23.40 8.18 5.42
CA THR A 181 -23.08 7.32 6.56
C THR A 181 -24.08 6.16 6.56
N GLY A 182 -23.64 5.00 6.12
CA GLY A 182 -24.35 3.76 6.36
C GLY A 182 -24.45 3.56 7.88
N ARG A 183 -25.64 3.76 8.43
CA ARG A 183 -25.99 3.38 9.80
C ARG A 183 -25.67 1.89 9.95
N MET A 184 -24.72 1.56 10.81
CA MET A 184 -24.55 0.19 11.27
C MET A 184 -25.83 -0.22 12.02
N PRO A 185 -26.38 -1.41 11.77
CA PRO A 185 -27.42 -1.93 12.64
C PRO A 185 -26.85 -2.15 14.04
N SER A 186 -27.54 -1.61 15.04
CA SER A 186 -27.28 -1.85 16.45
C SER A 186 -27.54 -3.34 16.74
N LEU A 187 -26.58 -3.99 17.37
CA LEU A 187 -26.78 -5.23 18.11
C LEU A 187 -27.07 -4.90 19.55
#